data_e73f3a7884e949b77939c0536b05ba71
#
_entry.id   e73f3a7884e949b77939c0536b05ba71
#
_cell.length_a   1.000
_cell.length_b   1.000
_cell.length_c   1.000
_cell.angle_alpha   90.00
_cell.angle_beta   90.00
_cell.angle_gamma   90.00
#
_symmetry.space_group_name_H-M   'P 1'
#
loop_
_entity.id
_entity.type
_entity.pdbx_description
1 polymer ?
#
loop_
_entity_poly.entity_id
_entity_poly.type
_entity_poly.pdbx_seq_one_letter_code
_entity_poly.pdbx_strand_id
1 'polypeptide(L)'
;PVVHVGRVWMAWMASPLPEVSGIWPDMASPLMWDVMAVSTYFLLSLLYWYIGLVPDFALLRDCCKGRLRRRYGWLALGWQGTGRQWRAYEKASLLFAVILTPLVVSVHSVVSFDFSVTQVPGWHLSIFPPYFVGGAILSGMAMVQLILLGVSRLMAGSGVRRAVTPAILDLSSRFVLALSLVMGAMYLWEHLAAILNGGSPEPFPGRNPVNAVFIIVMVAGNVALPQLFWLRSLRSNRWVIAAVALGVLAGMWMERFWIVVNSLKASLLAANIGDYF
;
A
#
# COMPACT_ATOMS: atom_id res chain seq x y z
N PRO A 1 6.25 -2.07 -6.24
CA PRO A 1 7.43 -1.30 -6.67
C PRO A 1 8.33 -2.09 -7.62
N VAL A 2 8.82 -3.29 -7.24
CA VAL A 2 9.84 -4.02 -8.03
C VAL A 2 9.42 -4.34 -9.48
N VAL A 3 8.12 -4.47 -9.76
CA VAL A 3 7.60 -4.82 -11.11
C VAL A 3 7.71 -3.65 -12.10
N HIS A 4 7.62 -2.38 -11.65
CA HIS A 4 7.71 -1.22 -12.54
C HIS A 4 9.14 -0.94 -13.04
N VAL A 5 10.15 -1.50 -12.40
CA VAL A 5 11.55 -1.46 -12.87
C VAL A 5 11.73 -2.27 -14.18
N GLY A 6 10.73 -3.08 -14.56
CA GLY A 6 10.72 -3.89 -15.77
C GLY A 6 11.48 -5.20 -15.58
N ARG A 7 12.80 -5.21 -15.64
CA ARG A 7 13.64 -6.40 -15.41
C ARG A 7 13.94 -6.58 -13.93
N VAL A 8 13.12 -7.34 -13.20
CA VAL A 8 13.22 -7.53 -11.75
C VAL A 8 14.61 -8.01 -11.30
N TRP A 9 15.27 -8.85 -12.10
CA TRP A 9 16.62 -9.35 -11.82
C TRP A 9 17.72 -8.29 -11.98
N MET A 10 17.40 -7.14 -12.58
CA MET A 10 18.27 -5.99 -12.72
C MET A 10 18.02 -4.91 -11.65
N ALA A 11 17.10 -5.16 -10.71
CA ALA A 11 16.74 -4.18 -9.67
C ALA A 11 17.93 -3.73 -8.80
N TRP A 12 18.99 -4.54 -8.73
CA TRP A 12 20.24 -4.17 -8.04
C TRP A 12 20.95 -2.97 -8.68
N MET A 13 20.74 -2.71 -9.99
CA MET A 13 21.29 -1.52 -10.67
C MET A 13 20.71 -0.20 -10.15
N ALA A 14 19.53 -0.22 -9.52
CA ALA A 14 18.95 0.94 -8.87
C ALA A 14 19.55 1.19 -7.47
N SER A 15 20.47 0.36 -6.99
CA SER A 15 21.14 0.59 -5.72
C SER A 15 22.17 1.72 -5.84
N PRO A 16 22.47 2.48 -4.74
CA PRO A 16 23.43 3.59 -4.75
C PRO A 16 24.88 3.11 -4.78
N LEU A 17 25.20 2.22 -5.68
CA LEU A 17 26.53 1.64 -5.88
C LEU A 17 27.01 1.99 -7.30
N PRO A 18 28.32 2.13 -7.51
CA PRO A 18 28.87 2.31 -8.85
C PRO A 18 28.46 1.13 -9.74
N GLU A 19 28.04 1.41 -10.96
CA GLU A 19 27.73 0.39 -11.94
C GLU A 19 29.02 -0.35 -12.39
N VAL A 20 28.83 -1.43 -13.16
CA VAL A 20 29.95 -2.22 -13.70
C VAL A 20 30.92 -1.37 -14.52
N SER A 21 30.44 -0.26 -15.11
CA SER A 21 31.24 0.73 -15.83
C SER A 21 32.00 1.70 -14.91
N GLY A 22 31.87 1.62 -13.58
CA GLY A 22 32.46 2.55 -12.62
C GLY A 22 31.75 3.91 -12.54
N ILE A 23 30.62 4.08 -13.21
CA ILE A 23 29.82 5.30 -13.20
C ILE A 23 28.83 5.25 -12.04
N TRP A 24 28.75 6.33 -11.28
CA TRP A 24 27.76 6.46 -10.22
C TRP A 24 26.37 6.69 -10.78
N PRO A 25 25.32 6.10 -10.17
CA PRO A 25 23.94 6.39 -10.57
C PRO A 25 23.63 7.88 -10.46
N ASP A 26 22.73 8.36 -11.32
CA ASP A 26 22.21 9.72 -11.23
C ASP A 26 21.38 9.91 -9.96
N MET A 27 21.92 10.65 -8.99
CA MET A 27 21.28 10.95 -7.72
C MET A 27 20.04 11.85 -7.85
N ALA A 28 19.84 12.48 -9.00
CA ALA A 28 18.63 13.23 -9.32
C ALA A 28 17.50 12.33 -9.83
N SER A 29 17.78 11.06 -10.13
CA SER A 29 16.77 10.11 -10.62
C SER A 29 15.76 9.75 -9.52
N PRO A 30 14.44 9.84 -9.79
CA PRO A 30 13.40 9.38 -8.87
C PRO A 30 13.55 7.91 -8.49
N LEU A 31 14.01 7.07 -9.40
CA LEU A 31 14.26 5.64 -9.16
C LEU A 31 15.28 5.41 -8.05
N MET A 32 16.31 6.27 -7.93
CA MET A 32 17.27 6.23 -6.83
C MET A 32 16.62 6.60 -5.49
N TRP A 33 15.75 7.61 -5.49
CA TRP A 33 15.00 8.02 -4.30
C TRP A 33 14.00 6.96 -3.87
N ASP A 34 13.40 6.23 -4.82
CA ASP A 34 12.50 5.11 -4.53
C ASP A 34 13.23 4.01 -3.75
N VAL A 35 14.42 3.60 -4.19
CA VAL A 35 15.21 2.59 -3.48
C VAL A 35 15.52 3.02 -2.04
N MET A 36 15.92 4.29 -1.83
CA MET A 36 16.19 4.83 -0.50
C MET A 36 14.93 4.87 0.37
N ALA A 37 13.82 5.38 -0.17
CA ALA A 37 12.55 5.51 0.55
C ALA A 37 11.96 4.14 0.91
N VAL A 38 11.92 3.20 -0.03
CA VAL A 38 11.39 1.85 0.17
C VAL A 38 12.26 1.07 1.16
N SER A 39 13.59 1.14 1.03
CA SER A 39 14.50 0.46 1.95
C SER A 39 14.37 0.99 3.38
N THR A 40 14.29 2.31 3.55
CA THR A 40 14.10 2.95 4.85
C THR A 40 12.76 2.55 5.47
N TYR A 41 11.68 2.61 4.68
CA TYR A 41 10.35 2.19 5.14
C TYR A 41 10.32 0.71 5.54
N PHE A 42 10.93 -0.15 4.74
CA PHE A 42 10.99 -1.59 5.01
C PHE A 42 11.75 -1.87 6.31
N LEU A 43 12.94 -1.28 6.50
CA LEU A 43 13.75 -1.49 7.68
C LEU A 43 13.06 -0.99 8.96
N LEU A 44 12.47 0.22 8.93
CA LEU A 44 11.76 0.76 10.08
C LEU A 44 10.49 -0.01 10.40
N SER A 45 9.76 -0.47 9.39
CA SER A 45 8.58 -1.33 9.57
C SER A 45 8.95 -2.68 10.17
N LEU A 46 10.06 -3.28 9.71
CA LEU A 46 10.58 -4.54 10.24
C LEU A 46 11.01 -4.39 11.71
N LEU A 47 11.71 -3.29 12.03
CA LEU A 47 12.10 -2.99 13.41
C LEU A 47 10.88 -2.78 14.31
N TYR A 48 9.88 -2.05 13.84
CA TYR A 48 8.65 -1.82 14.59
C TYR A 48 7.90 -3.13 14.86
N TRP A 49 7.76 -3.96 13.82
CA TRP A 49 7.18 -5.29 13.96
C TRP A 49 7.97 -6.18 14.92
N TYR A 50 9.31 -6.19 14.81
CA TYR A 50 10.16 -6.97 15.71
C TYR A 50 10.05 -6.52 17.17
N ILE A 51 10.05 -5.22 17.45
CA ILE A 51 9.85 -4.68 18.80
C ILE A 51 8.51 -5.17 19.36
N GLY A 52 7.45 -5.18 18.52
CA GLY A 52 6.14 -5.72 18.92
C GLY A 52 6.18 -7.18 19.35
N LEU A 53 7.07 -7.99 18.78
CA LEU A 53 7.21 -9.42 19.09
C LEU A 53 8.14 -9.73 20.28
N VAL A 54 8.91 -8.77 20.76
CA VAL A 54 9.88 -9.01 21.85
C VAL A 54 9.23 -9.60 23.11
N PRO A 55 8.07 -9.08 23.62
CA PRO A 55 7.38 -9.71 24.75
C PRO A 55 6.92 -11.13 24.47
N ASP A 56 6.44 -11.41 23.24
CA ASP A 56 5.97 -12.73 22.83
C ASP A 56 7.12 -13.75 22.77
N PHE A 57 8.29 -13.33 22.25
CA PHE A 57 9.50 -14.15 22.28
C PHE A 57 9.95 -14.47 23.72
N ALA A 58 9.77 -13.55 24.65
CA ALA A 58 10.08 -13.80 26.06
C ALA A 58 9.11 -14.85 26.65
N LEU A 59 7.83 -14.78 26.35
CA LEU A 59 6.85 -15.79 26.76
C LEU A 59 7.20 -17.16 26.18
N LEU A 60 7.54 -17.24 24.90
CA LEU A 60 7.97 -18.48 24.24
C LEU A 60 9.26 -19.03 24.86
N ARG A 61 10.22 -18.17 25.18
CA ARG A 61 11.44 -18.55 25.93
C ARG A 61 11.11 -19.26 27.24
N ASP A 62 10.14 -18.71 27.99
CA ASP A 62 9.80 -19.22 29.31
C ASP A 62 8.96 -20.52 29.23
N CYS A 63 8.20 -20.71 28.15
CA CYS A 63 7.45 -21.94 27.90
C CYS A 63 8.29 -23.06 27.26
N CYS A 64 9.37 -22.76 26.55
CA CYS A 64 10.18 -23.74 25.82
C CYS A 64 11.36 -24.28 26.63
N LYS A 65 11.90 -25.44 26.21
CA LYS A 65 13.09 -26.09 26.82
C LYS A 65 14.19 -26.29 25.78
N GLY A 66 15.40 -26.48 26.23
CA GLY A 66 16.57 -26.85 25.42
C GLY A 66 16.98 -25.78 24.40
N ARG A 67 17.23 -26.20 23.14
CA ARG A 67 17.70 -25.33 22.07
C ARG A 67 16.72 -24.20 21.70
N LEU A 68 15.42 -24.45 21.78
CA LEU A 68 14.38 -23.47 21.47
C LEU A 68 14.36 -22.35 22.51
N ARG A 69 14.50 -22.65 23.79
CA ARG A 69 14.62 -21.65 24.87
C ARG A 69 15.80 -20.70 24.60
N ARG A 70 16.94 -21.25 24.17
CA ARG A 70 18.13 -20.42 23.85
C ARG A 70 17.87 -19.51 22.66
N ARG A 71 17.23 -20.01 21.57
CA ARG A 71 16.90 -19.18 20.38
C ARG A 71 15.94 -18.06 20.72
N TYR A 72 14.85 -18.35 21.44
CA TYR A 72 13.89 -17.33 21.87
C TYR A 72 14.53 -16.37 22.90
N GLY A 73 15.47 -16.82 23.72
CA GLY A 73 16.24 -15.96 24.61
C GLY A 73 17.04 -14.88 23.88
N TRP A 74 17.64 -15.21 22.75
CA TRP A 74 18.31 -14.25 21.88
C TRP A 74 17.33 -13.24 21.25
N LEU A 75 16.20 -13.74 20.73
CA LEU A 75 15.17 -12.91 20.10
C LEU A 75 14.45 -12.01 21.12
N ALA A 76 14.36 -12.41 22.36
CA ALA A 76 13.74 -11.62 23.44
C ALA A 76 14.61 -10.47 23.95
N LEU A 77 15.85 -10.30 23.49
CA LEU A 77 16.78 -9.21 23.87
C LEU A 77 16.84 -8.95 25.38
N GLY A 78 16.79 -9.99 26.20
CA GLY A 78 16.82 -9.85 27.67
C GLY A 78 15.54 -9.31 28.30
N TRP A 79 14.41 -9.37 27.59
CA TRP A 79 13.13 -8.95 28.13
C TRP A 79 12.73 -9.78 29.35
N GLN A 80 12.39 -9.10 30.44
CA GLN A 80 11.98 -9.69 31.73
C GLN A 80 10.57 -9.25 32.16
N GLY A 81 9.89 -8.42 31.39
CA GLY A 81 8.55 -7.93 31.71
C GLY A 81 8.49 -6.93 32.88
N THR A 82 9.61 -6.28 33.20
CA THR A 82 9.63 -5.27 34.26
C THR A 82 8.83 -4.03 33.90
N GLY A 83 8.27 -3.32 34.87
CA GLY A 83 7.51 -2.08 34.60
C GLY A 83 8.33 -0.99 33.89
N ARG A 84 9.68 -0.99 34.04
CA ARG A 84 10.57 -0.10 33.30
C ARG A 84 10.63 -0.50 31.82
N GLN A 85 10.72 -1.81 31.53
CA GLN A 85 10.75 -2.31 30.15
C GLN A 85 9.41 -2.07 29.43
N TRP A 86 8.29 -2.26 30.10
CA TRP A 86 6.97 -1.96 29.55
C TRP A 86 6.83 -0.48 29.19
N ARG A 87 7.22 0.44 30.07
CA ARG A 87 7.21 1.88 29.75
C ARG A 87 8.13 2.24 28.59
N ALA A 88 9.30 1.60 28.48
CA ALA A 88 10.20 1.81 27.35
C ALA A 88 9.59 1.28 26.04
N TYR A 89 8.96 0.12 26.08
CA TYR A 89 8.23 -0.48 24.97
C TYR A 89 7.10 0.42 24.45
N GLU A 90 6.25 0.93 25.35
CA GLU A 90 5.17 1.85 24.98
C GLU A 90 5.69 3.12 24.31
N LYS A 91 6.76 3.72 24.87
CA LYS A 91 7.41 4.90 24.29
C LYS A 91 8.02 4.59 22.92
N ALA A 92 8.72 3.47 22.78
CA ALA A 92 9.31 3.04 21.50
C ALA A 92 8.20 2.79 20.46
N SER A 93 7.14 2.07 20.82
CA SER A 93 6.01 1.79 19.94
C SER A 93 5.34 3.07 19.47
N LEU A 94 5.13 4.04 20.35
CA LEU A 94 4.59 5.34 19.98
C LEU A 94 5.52 6.10 19.06
N LEU A 95 6.81 6.13 19.34
CA LEU A 95 7.82 6.81 18.52
C LEU A 95 7.84 6.22 17.10
N PHE A 96 7.88 4.90 16.96
CA PHE A 96 7.84 4.24 15.66
C PHE A 96 6.54 4.53 14.90
N ALA A 97 5.39 4.52 15.58
CA ALA A 97 4.12 4.86 14.95
C ALA A 97 4.10 6.29 14.40
N VAL A 98 4.65 7.26 15.18
CA VAL A 98 4.75 8.67 14.78
C VAL A 98 5.71 8.84 13.58
N ILE A 99 6.83 8.11 13.53
CA ILE A 99 7.79 8.19 12.43
C ILE A 99 7.25 7.48 11.18
N LEU A 100 6.65 6.30 11.33
CA LEU A 100 6.16 5.52 10.20
C LEU A 100 4.98 6.19 9.48
N THR A 101 4.15 6.97 10.17
CA THR A 101 2.99 7.62 9.55
C THR A 101 3.39 8.60 8.42
N PRO A 102 4.25 9.61 8.63
CA PRO A 102 4.71 10.47 7.53
C PRO A 102 5.60 9.71 6.53
N LEU A 103 6.30 8.67 6.96
CA LEU A 103 7.14 7.88 6.08
C LEU A 103 6.31 7.07 5.06
N VAL A 104 5.13 6.58 5.43
CA VAL A 104 4.18 5.96 4.48
C VAL A 104 3.76 6.95 3.41
N VAL A 105 3.43 8.19 3.79
CA VAL A 105 3.08 9.25 2.83
C VAL A 105 4.26 9.54 1.91
N SER A 106 5.45 9.70 2.48
CA SER A 106 6.68 9.99 1.74
C SER A 106 7.02 8.89 0.73
N VAL A 107 7.05 7.62 1.14
CA VAL A 107 7.40 6.51 0.25
C VAL A 107 6.43 6.38 -0.92
N HIS A 108 5.11 6.53 -0.69
CA HIS A 108 4.14 6.45 -1.77
C HIS A 108 4.21 7.66 -2.72
N SER A 109 4.57 8.84 -2.19
CA SER A 109 4.82 10.02 -3.02
C SER A 109 6.06 9.85 -3.89
N VAL A 110 7.17 9.34 -3.33
CA VAL A 110 8.41 9.09 -4.08
C VAL A 110 8.20 8.03 -5.16
N VAL A 111 7.59 6.89 -4.83
CA VAL A 111 7.23 5.85 -5.82
C VAL A 111 6.35 6.40 -6.95
N SER A 112 5.47 7.36 -6.66
CA SER A 112 4.62 7.96 -7.67
C SER A 112 5.40 8.88 -8.63
N PHE A 113 6.52 9.45 -8.19
CA PHE A 113 7.38 10.26 -9.06
C PHE A 113 8.03 9.43 -10.16
N ASP A 114 8.31 8.13 -9.93
CA ASP A 114 8.79 7.24 -10.98
C ASP A 114 7.84 7.19 -12.19
N PHE A 115 6.56 7.44 -11.95
CA PHE A 115 5.56 7.50 -13.01
C PHE A 115 5.37 8.94 -13.51
N SER A 116 5.16 9.91 -12.63
CA SER A 116 4.77 11.27 -13.00
C SER A 116 5.84 12.06 -13.75
N VAL A 117 7.13 11.73 -13.60
CA VAL A 117 8.23 12.39 -14.30
C VAL A 117 8.66 11.67 -15.58
N THR A 118 8.08 10.50 -15.90
CA THR A 118 8.40 9.77 -17.12
C THR A 118 7.59 10.29 -18.31
N GLN A 119 8.11 10.07 -19.51
CA GLN A 119 7.41 10.42 -20.76
C GLN A 119 6.50 9.29 -21.28
N VAL A 120 6.29 8.25 -20.46
CA VAL A 120 5.41 7.13 -20.86
C VAL A 120 3.96 7.62 -20.91
N PRO A 121 3.24 7.37 -22.02
CA PRO A 121 1.84 7.76 -22.14
C PRO A 121 0.98 7.22 -20.99
N GLY A 122 0.19 8.10 -20.36
CA GLY A 122 -0.66 7.77 -19.21
C GLY A 122 0.03 7.80 -17.84
N TRP A 123 1.35 8.03 -17.78
CA TRP A 123 2.08 8.18 -16.52
C TRP A 123 2.34 9.63 -16.13
N HIS A 124 2.50 10.51 -17.09
CA HIS A 124 2.86 11.92 -16.87
C HIS A 124 1.68 12.74 -16.31
N LEU A 125 1.31 12.46 -15.04
CA LEU A 125 0.21 13.13 -14.35
C LEU A 125 0.66 13.69 -12.99
N SER A 126 0.43 14.97 -12.77
CA SER A 126 0.80 15.66 -11.53
C SER A 126 -0.01 15.22 -10.30
N ILE A 127 -1.17 14.58 -10.51
CA ILE A 127 -2.04 14.10 -9.43
C ILE A 127 -1.56 12.77 -8.82
N PHE A 128 -0.61 12.08 -9.42
CA PHE A 128 -0.17 10.76 -8.96
C PHE A 128 0.31 10.73 -7.50
N PRO A 129 1.09 11.68 -6.95
CA PRO A 129 1.51 11.61 -5.56
C PRO A 129 0.35 11.51 -4.56
N PRO A 130 -0.63 12.42 -4.51
CA PRO A 130 -1.77 12.29 -3.61
C PRO A 130 -2.64 11.06 -3.93
N TYR A 131 -2.76 10.71 -5.21
CA TYR A 131 -3.51 9.56 -5.68
C TYR A 131 -2.93 8.22 -5.17
N PHE A 132 -1.61 8.04 -5.24
CA PHE A 132 -0.93 6.85 -4.72
C PHE A 132 -1.05 6.76 -3.20
N VAL A 133 -0.92 7.88 -2.48
CA VAL A 133 -1.10 7.93 -1.03
C VAL A 133 -2.52 7.56 -0.63
N GLY A 134 -3.53 8.16 -1.27
CA GLY A 134 -4.94 7.87 -1.00
C GLY A 134 -5.29 6.39 -1.23
N GLY A 135 -4.85 5.84 -2.36
CA GLY A 135 -5.02 4.43 -2.70
C GLY A 135 -4.32 3.48 -1.72
N ALA A 136 -3.11 3.83 -1.27
CA ALA A 136 -2.38 3.03 -0.29
C ALA A 136 -3.10 2.98 1.06
N ILE A 137 -3.61 4.12 1.54
CA ILE A 137 -4.34 4.17 2.81
C ILE A 137 -5.67 3.42 2.69
N LEU A 138 -6.41 3.57 1.58
CA LEU A 138 -7.66 2.85 1.34
C LEU A 138 -7.45 1.33 1.33
N SER A 139 -6.49 0.85 0.54
CA SER A 139 -6.19 -0.58 0.46
C SER A 139 -5.62 -1.14 1.77
N GLY A 140 -4.80 -0.36 2.47
CA GLY A 140 -4.28 -0.71 3.79
C GLY A 140 -5.40 -0.89 4.82
N MET A 141 -6.37 0.03 4.86
CA MET A 141 -7.54 -0.09 5.75
C MET A 141 -8.41 -1.30 5.40
N ALA A 142 -8.62 -1.57 4.11
CA ALA A 142 -9.35 -2.77 3.66
C ALA A 142 -8.62 -4.06 4.09
N MET A 143 -7.29 -4.12 3.95
CA MET A 143 -6.49 -5.26 4.39
C MET A 143 -6.57 -5.44 5.92
N VAL A 144 -6.47 -4.37 6.70
CA VAL A 144 -6.62 -4.42 8.16
C VAL A 144 -7.99 -4.98 8.56
N GLN A 145 -9.07 -4.58 7.88
CA GLN A 145 -10.40 -5.15 8.12
C GLN A 145 -10.42 -6.67 7.89
N LEU A 146 -9.84 -7.16 6.80
CA LEU A 146 -9.78 -8.60 6.51
C LEU A 146 -8.96 -9.36 7.56
N ILE A 147 -7.82 -8.81 7.97
CA ILE A 147 -6.97 -9.41 9.02
C ILE A 147 -7.74 -9.47 10.33
N LEU A 148 -8.39 -8.39 10.76
CA LEU A 148 -9.18 -8.35 11.99
C LEU A 148 -10.32 -9.39 11.96
N LEU A 149 -11.04 -9.49 10.85
CA LEU A 149 -12.09 -10.47 10.68
C LEU A 149 -11.55 -11.91 10.66
N GLY A 150 -10.44 -12.15 9.97
CA GLY A 150 -9.77 -13.45 9.90
C GLY A 150 -9.27 -13.91 11.27
N VAL A 151 -8.50 -13.07 11.96
CA VAL A 151 -7.98 -13.36 13.31
C VAL A 151 -9.11 -13.57 14.30
N SER A 152 -10.18 -12.74 14.26
CA SER A 152 -11.34 -12.92 15.16
C SER A 152 -12.08 -14.24 14.94
N ARG A 153 -12.01 -14.82 13.75
CA ARG A 153 -12.56 -16.14 13.42
C ARG A 153 -11.66 -17.28 13.87
N LEU A 154 -10.39 -17.21 13.50
CA LEU A 154 -9.40 -18.25 13.84
C LEU A 154 -9.21 -18.41 15.35
N MET A 155 -9.28 -17.31 16.09
CA MET A 155 -9.10 -17.26 17.54
C MET A 155 -10.44 -17.17 18.29
N ALA A 156 -11.47 -17.84 17.81
CA ALA A 156 -12.83 -17.75 18.34
C ALA A 156 -12.97 -18.13 19.83
N GLY A 157 -12.06 -18.97 20.35
CA GLY A 157 -12.00 -19.37 21.75
C GLY A 157 -11.17 -18.46 22.65
N SER A 158 -10.45 -17.49 22.12
CA SER A 158 -9.56 -16.59 22.84
C SER A 158 -10.19 -15.22 23.11
N GLY A 159 -9.58 -14.44 24.02
CA GLY A 159 -9.99 -13.05 24.30
C GLY A 159 -9.93 -12.11 23.07
N VAL A 160 -9.20 -12.48 22.02
CA VAL A 160 -9.04 -11.69 20.78
C VAL A 160 -10.38 -11.42 20.08
N ARG A 161 -11.31 -12.40 20.11
CA ARG A 161 -12.66 -12.19 19.55
C ARG A 161 -13.41 -11.06 20.26
N ARG A 162 -13.17 -10.86 21.56
CA ARG A 162 -13.77 -9.78 22.36
C ARG A 162 -13.15 -8.41 22.04
N ALA A 163 -11.89 -8.39 21.59
CA ALA A 163 -11.21 -7.15 21.20
C ALA A 163 -11.76 -6.56 19.89
N VAL A 164 -12.25 -7.39 18.95
CA VAL A 164 -12.87 -6.91 17.70
C VAL A 164 -14.36 -6.60 17.97
N THR A 165 -14.59 -5.42 18.52
CA THR A 165 -15.94 -4.94 18.86
C THR A 165 -16.68 -4.42 17.62
N PRO A 166 -18.03 -4.39 17.63
CA PRO A 166 -18.81 -3.76 16.57
C PRO A 166 -18.47 -2.28 16.37
N ALA A 167 -18.05 -1.59 17.44
CA ALA A 167 -17.63 -0.19 17.38
C ALA A 167 -16.35 -0.02 16.54
N ILE A 168 -15.38 -0.92 16.66
CA ILE A 168 -14.15 -0.90 15.86
C ILE A 168 -14.49 -1.17 14.38
N LEU A 169 -15.38 -2.10 14.09
CA LEU A 169 -15.83 -2.39 12.74
C LEU A 169 -16.61 -1.22 12.13
N ASP A 170 -17.49 -0.57 12.87
CA ASP A 170 -18.21 0.63 12.42
C ASP A 170 -17.23 1.78 12.14
N LEU A 171 -16.27 2.03 13.04
CA LEU A 171 -15.26 3.07 12.86
C LEU A 171 -14.39 2.80 11.61
N SER A 172 -13.86 1.60 11.48
CA SER A 172 -13.03 1.24 10.31
C SER A 172 -13.81 1.34 9.00
N SER A 173 -15.09 0.98 8.99
CA SER A 173 -15.96 1.10 7.81
C SER A 173 -16.22 2.56 7.42
N ARG A 174 -16.33 3.47 8.40
CA ARG A 174 -16.41 4.93 8.14
C ARG A 174 -15.12 5.47 7.53
N PHE A 175 -13.96 5.00 8.00
CA PHE A 175 -12.69 5.38 7.40
C PHE A 175 -12.58 4.92 5.95
N VAL A 176 -12.94 3.67 5.65
CA VAL A 176 -12.96 3.16 4.27
C VAL A 176 -13.93 3.95 3.41
N LEU A 177 -15.12 4.31 3.92
CA LEU A 177 -16.08 5.16 3.21
C LEU A 177 -15.49 6.54 2.90
N ALA A 178 -14.89 7.21 3.89
CA ALA A 178 -14.28 8.54 3.70
C ALA A 178 -13.16 8.50 2.67
N LEU A 179 -12.27 7.50 2.77
CA LEU A 179 -11.16 7.32 1.82
C LEU A 179 -11.66 7.00 0.41
N SER A 180 -12.73 6.22 0.27
CA SER A 180 -13.33 5.91 -1.04
C SER A 180 -13.93 7.15 -1.70
N LEU A 181 -14.51 8.08 -0.91
CA LEU A 181 -14.98 9.37 -1.43
C LEU A 181 -13.83 10.24 -1.92
N VAL A 182 -12.70 10.25 -1.18
CA VAL A 182 -11.48 10.95 -1.61
C VAL A 182 -10.96 10.37 -2.92
N MET A 183 -10.90 9.03 -3.04
CA MET A 183 -10.49 8.37 -4.29
C MET A 183 -11.45 8.66 -5.44
N GLY A 184 -12.76 8.64 -5.18
CA GLY A 184 -13.78 9.01 -6.17
C GLY A 184 -13.63 10.45 -6.66
N ALA A 185 -13.32 11.39 -5.76
CA ALA A 185 -13.04 12.77 -6.11
C ALA A 185 -11.77 12.91 -6.97
N MET A 186 -10.74 12.13 -6.69
CA MET A 186 -9.49 12.11 -7.49
C MET A 186 -9.75 11.56 -8.90
N TYR A 187 -10.52 10.48 -9.04
CA TYR A 187 -10.92 9.94 -10.36
C TYR A 187 -11.73 10.96 -11.16
N LEU A 188 -12.67 11.63 -10.50
CA LEU A 188 -13.48 12.68 -11.13
C LEU A 188 -12.61 13.86 -11.57
N TRP A 189 -11.66 14.29 -10.72
CA TRP A 189 -10.74 15.37 -11.04
C TRP A 189 -9.87 15.05 -12.26
N GLU A 190 -9.30 13.85 -12.31
CA GLU A 190 -8.49 13.39 -13.44
C GLU A 190 -9.28 13.44 -14.74
N HIS A 191 -10.51 12.94 -14.71
CA HIS A 191 -11.41 12.96 -15.87
C HIS A 191 -11.79 14.37 -16.30
N LEU A 192 -12.13 15.23 -15.34
CA LEU A 192 -12.47 16.61 -15.57
C LEU A 192 -11.28 17.42 -16.13
N ALA A 193 -10.09 17.22 -15.55
CA ALA A 193 -8.87 17.86 -16.01
C ALA A 193 -8.52 17.49 -17.47
N ALA A 194 -8.72 16.22 -17.85
CA ALA A 194 -8.54 15.78 -19.23
C ALA A 194 -9.49 16.51 -20.19
N ILE A 195 -10.76 16.67 -19.83
CA ILE A 195 -11.75 17.41 -20.63
C ILE A 195 -11.37 18.89 -20.75
N LEU A 196 -11.02 19.53 -19.64
CA LEU A 196 -10.70 20.97 -19.59
C LEU A 196 -9.43 21.32 -20.40
N ASN A 197 -8.48 20.40 -20.48
CA ASN A 197 -7.24 20.59 -21.27
C ASN A 197 -7.41 20.25 -22.76
N GLY A 198 -8.64 20.04 -23.23
CA GLY A 198 -8.94 19.75 -24.66
C GLY A 198 -8.46 18.35 -25.11
N GLY A 199 -8.02 17.52 -24.16
CA GLY A 199 -7.76 16.11 -24.43
C GLY A 199 -9.06 15.35 -24.55
N SER A 200 -9.05 14.24 -25.29
CA SER A 200 -10.13 13.26 -25.18
C SER A 200 -10.18 12.81 -23.71
N PRO A 201 -11.38 12.63 -23.12
CA PRO A 201 -11.53 12.11 -21.78
C PRO A 201 -11.21 10.61 -21.75
N GLU A 202 -10.02 10.27 -22.21
CA GLU A 202 -9.45 8.93 -22.10
C GLU A 202 -8.43 8.96 -20.96
N PRO A 203 -8.87 8.87 -19.68
CA PRO A 203 -7.93 8.64 -18.59
C PRO A 203 -7.18 7.31 -18.81
N PHE A 204 -7.70 6.50 -19.75
CA PHE A 204 -7.19 5.18 -20.06
C PHE A 204 -7.27 4.96 -21.58
N PRO A 205 -6.12 4.95 -22.28
CA PRO A 205 -6.12 4.81 -23.73
C PRO A 205 -6.73 3.50 -24.17
N GLY A 206 -7.73 3.59 -25.03
CA GLY A 206 -8.17 2.50 -25.88
C GLY A 206 -9.64 2.09 -25.77
N ARG A 207 -10.34 2.20 -26.87
CA ARG A 207 -11.68 1.63 -27.14
C ARG A 207 -11.74 0.08 -27.02
N ASN A 208 -10.76 -0.55 -26.41
CA ASN A 208 -10.72 -2.01 -26.26
C ASN A 208 -11.67 -2.42 -25.13
N PRO A 209 -12.61 -3.37 -25.34
CA PRO A 209 -13.56 -3.81 -24.32
C PRO A 209 -12.88 -4.37 -23.06
N VAL A 210 -11.66 -4.89 -23.17
CA VAL A 210 -10.85 -5.32 -22.02
C VAL A 210 -10.56 -4.14 -21.09
N ASN A 211 -10.31 -2.96 -21.64
CA ASN A 211 -10.04 -1.75 -20.86
C ASN A 211 -11.27 -1.31 -20.04
N ALA A 212 -12.46 -1.45 -20.60
CA ALA A 212 -13.69 -1.14 -19.91
C ALA A 212 -13.91 -2.03 -18.66
N VAL A 213 -13.55 -3.30 -18.73
CA VAL A 213 -13.65 -4.23 -17.58
C VAL A 213 -12.75 -3.78 -16.43
N PHE A 214 -11.50 -3.36 -16.74
CA PHE A 214 -10.58 -2.85 -15.71
C PHE A 214 -11.14 -1.61 -15.02
N ILE A 215 -11.65 -0.65 -15.78
CA ILE A 215 -12.26 0.58 -15.25
C ILE A 215 -13.49 0.26 -14.38
N ILE A 216 -14.36 -0.63 -14.86
CA ILE A 216 -15.55 -1.04 -14.11
C ILE A 216 -15.16 -1.68 -12.78
N VAL A 217 -14.21 -2.62 -12.76
CA VAL A 217 -13.75 -3.29 -11.54
C VAL A 217 -13.09 -2.29 -10.59
N MET A 218 -12.28 -1.38 -11.12
CA MET A 218 -11.61 -0.32 -10.36
C MET A 218 -12.63 0.60 -9.68
N VAL A 219 -13.55 1.19 -10.45
CA VAL A 219 -14.56 2.12 -9.92
C VAL A 219 -15.54 1.40 -9.00
N ALA A 220 -16.00 0.22 -9.38
CA ALA A 220 -16.89 -0.59 -8.54
C ALA A 220 -16.23 -0.95 -7.21
N GLY A 221 -14.98 -1.42 -7.22
CA GLY A 221 -14.25 -1.81 -6.03
C GLY A 221 -13.88 -0.64 -5.13
N ASN A 222 -13.27 0.39 -5.68
CA ASN A 222 -12.67 1.48 -4.91
C ASN A 222 -13.68 2.57 -4.50
N VAL A 223 -14.76 2.75 -5.29
CA VAL A 223 -15.73 3.82 -5.06
C VAL A 223 -17.12 3.27 -4.76
N ALA A 224 -17.70 2.44 -5.64
CA ALA A 224 -19.12 2.07 -5.52
C ALA A 224 -19.41 1.14 -4.34
N LEU A 225 -18.62 0.06 -4.15
CA LEU A 225 -18.84 -0.89 -3.05
C LEU A 225 -18.72 -0.26 -1.67
N PRO A 226 -17.74 0.61 -1.36
CA PRO A 226 -17.68 1.28 -0.06
C PRO A 226 -18.89 2.16 0.25
N GLN A 227 -19.67 2.62 -0.75
CA GLN A 227 -20.89 3.40 -0.50
C GLN A 227 -21.97 2.60 0.25
N LEU A 228 -21.89 1.28 0.27
CA LEU A 228 -22.76 0.44 1.12
C LEU A 228 -22.62 0.81 2.60
N PHE A 229 -21.50 1.37 3.00
CA PHE A 229 -21.24 1.81 4.37
C PHE A 229 -21.99 3.09 4.79
N TRP A 230 -22.74 3.75 3.92
CA TRP A 230 -23.73 4.74 4.35
C TRP A 230 -24.80 4.12 5.24
N LEU A 231 -25.16 2.87 4.98
CA LEU A 231 -26.16 2.15 5.77
C LEU A 231 -25.50 1.60 7.05
N ARG A 232 -25.95 2.11 8.21
CA ARG A 232 -25.40 1.73 9.52
C ARG A 232 -25.49 0.22 9.79
N SER A 233 -26.54 -0.45 9.32
CA SER A 233 -26.73 -1.89 9.46
C SER A 233 -25.64 -2.71 8.76
N LEU A 234 -25.13 -2.21 7.63
CA LEU A 234 -24.10 -2.90 6.83
C LEU A 234 -22.70 -2.72 7.40
N ARG A 235 -22.40 -1.59 8.08
CA ARG A 235 -21.10 -1.31 8.69
C ARG A 235 -20.67 -2.26 9.81
N SER A 236 -21.63 -2.95 10.43
CA SER A 236 -21.35 -3.93 11.49
C SER A 236 -21.47 -5.37 10.99
N ASN A 237 -21.91 -5.57 9.75
CA ASN A 237 -22.04 -6.89 9.17
C ASN A 237 -20.69 -7.38 8.63
N ARG A 238 -20.13 -8.40 9.29
CA ARG A 238 -18.81 -8.96 8.98
C ARG A 238 -18.65 -9.45 7.53
N TRP A 239 -19.74 -9.99 6.94
CA TRP A 239 -19.73 -10.49 5.57
C TRP A 239 -19.70 -9.34 4.55
N VAL A 240 -20.47 -8.29 4.82
CA VAL A 240 -20.45 -7.08 3.98
C VAL A 240 -19.10 -6.40 4.04
N ILE A 241 -18.53 -6.25 5.25
CA ILE A 241 -17.20 -5.66 5.42
C ILE A 241 -16.16 -6.48 4.66
N ALA A 242 -16.19 -7.81 4.76
CA ALA A 242 -15.26 -8.68 4.04
C ALA A 242 -15.43 -8.55 2.51
N ALA A 243 -16.67 -8.52 2.01
CA ALA A 243 -16.94 -8.37 0.59
C ALA A 243 -16.47 -7.01 0.04
N VAL A 244 -16.76 -5.92 0.77
CA VAL A 244 -16.29 -4.57 0.40
C VAL A 244 -14.76 -4.50 0.44
N ALA A 245 -14.12 -5.02 1.49
CA ALA A 245 -12.67 -5.01 1.61
C ALA A 245 -11.99 -5.81 0.49
N LEU A 246 -12.51 -6.97 0.13
CA LEU A 246 -12.03 -7.75 -1.02
C LEU A 246 -12.25 -6.99 -2.34
N GLY A 247 -13.39 -6.34 -2.50
CA GLY A 247 -13.68 -5.50 -3.66
C GLY A 247 -12.71 -4.33 -3.80
N VAL A 248 -12.41 -3.64 -2.70
CA VAL A 248 -11.40 -2.56 -2.67
C VAL A 248 -10.02 -3.09 -3.06
N LEU A 249 -9.59 -4.22 -2.48
CA LEU A 249 -8.28 -4.79 -2.82
C LEU A 249 -8.20 -5.21 -4.28
N ALA A 250 -9.26 -5.82 -4.82
CA ALA A 250 -9.35 -6.18 -6.24
C ALA A 250 -9.34 -4.94 -7.14
N GLY A 251 -10.10 -3.90 -6.80
CA GLY A 251 -10.13 -2.64 -7.53
C GLY A 251 -8.77 -1.94 -7.54
N MET A 252 -8.10 -1.85 -6.38
CA MET A 252 -6.77 -1.26 -6.27
C MET A 252 -5.71 -2.07 -7.00
N TRP A 253 -5.80 -3.41 -6.98
CA TRP A 253 -4.88 -4.25 -7.73
C TRP A 253 -5.06 -4.08 -9.24
N MET A 254 -6.30 -4.05 -9.74
CA MET A 254 -6.60 -3.80 -11.14
C MET A 254 -6.11 -2.43 -11.60
N GLU A 255 -6.28 -1.40 -10.77
CA GLU A 255 -5.78 -0.05 -11.02
C GLU A 255 -4.26 -0.04 -11.20
N ARG A 256 -3.51 -0.64 -10.27
CA ARG A 256 -2.04 -0.69 -10.37
C ARG A 256 -1.57 -1.53 -11.55
N PHE A 257 -2.25 -2.64 -11.80
CA PHE A 257 -1.98 -3.46 -12.99
C PHE A 257 -2.19 -2.65 -14.28
N TRP A 258 -3.28 -1.89 -14.36
CA TRP A 258 -3.58 -1.03 -15.48
C TRP A 258 -2.49 0.03 -15.69
N ILE A 259 -2.15 0.80 -14.66
CA ILE A 259 -1.13 1.84 -14.74
C ILE A 259 0.21 1.28 -15.21
N VAL A 260 0.64 0.13 -14.69
CA VAL A 260 1.96 -0.42 -15.01
C VAL A 260 1.97 -1.15 -16.35
N VAL A 261 1.05 -2.10 -16.55
CA VAL A 261 1.13 -3.03 -17.70
C VAL A 261 0.59 -2.41 -18.96
N ASN A 262 -0.51 -1.67 -18.89
CA ASN A 262 -1.14 -1.12 -20.09
C ASN A 262 -0.32 0.04 -20.66
N SER A 263 0.25 0.88 -19.81
CA SER A 263 1.10 1.99 -20.27
C SER A 263 2.41 1.51 -20.89
N LEU A 264 3.00 0.42 -20.38
CA LEU A 264 4.20 -0.19 -20.96
C LEU A 264 3.94 -0.91 -22.30
N LYS A 265 2.69 -1.23 -22.62
CA LYS A 265 2.33 -1.79 -23.94
C LYS A 265 2.29 -0.73 -25.04
N ALA A 266 2.13 0.55 -24.70
CA ALA A 266 2.21 1.63 -25.65
C ALA A 266 3.66 1.73 -26.16
N SER A 267 3.91 1.30 -27.40
CA SER A 267 5.27 1.36 -27.96
C SER A 267 5.60 2.82 -28.27
N LEU A 268 6.53 3.39 -27.52
CA LEU A 268 7.07 4.73 -27.75
C LEU A 268 7.66 4.89 -29.18
N LEU A 269 8.14 3.79 -29.77
CA LEU A 269 8.71 3.76 -31.12
C LEU A 269 7.64 3.85 -32.21
N ALA A 270 6.46 3.27 -32.04
CA ALA A 270 5.39 3.31 -33.06
C ALA A 270 4.74 4.70 -33.15
N ALA A 271 4.64 5.44 -32.05
CA ALA A 271 4.13 6.82 -32.07
C ALA A 271 5.07 7.77 -32.80
N ASN A 272 6.39 7.59 -32.65
CA ASN A 272 7.39 8.48 -33.28
C ASN A 272 7.61 8.19 -34.76
N ILE A 273 7.35 6.98 -35.25
CA ILE A 273 7.53 6.64 -36.67
C ILE A 273 6.29 7.01 -37.48
N GLY A 274 5.08 6.94 -36.90
CA GLY A 274 3.85 7.33 -37.59
C GLY A 274 3.69 8.82 -37.83
N ASP A 275 4.32 9.66 -37.00
CA ASP A 275 4.29 11.13 -37.14
C ASP A 275 5.33 11.68 -38.13
N TYR A 276 6.23 10.83 -38.60
CA TYR A 276 7.29 11.21 -39.59
C TYR A 276 7.00 10.74 -41.03
N PHE A 277 5.92 10.03 -41.27
CA PHE A 277 5.45 9.59 -42.60
C PHE A 277 3.96 9.94 -42.80
#